data_ed41d8f406752babab4126a6a363ccf0
#
_entry.id   ed41d8f406752babab4126a6a363ccf0
#
_cell.length_a   1.000
_cell.length_b   1.000
_cell.length_c   1.000
_cell.angle_alpha   90.00
_cell.angle_beta   90.00
_cell.angle_gamma   90.00
#
_symmetry.space_group_name_H-M   'P 1'
#
loop_
_entity.id
_entity.type
_entity.pdbx_description
1 polymer ?
#
loop_
_entity_poly.entity_id
_entity_poly.type
_entity_poly.pdbx_seq_one_letter_code
_entity_poly.pdbx_strand_id
1 'polypeptide(L)'
;MIDVIDLKKNFGDNEVLKGINMTINKGDIVVVIGPSGSGKSTFLRCLNCMEDPTSGKIIFEGVDIADPKVDINIHRRKMGMVFQHFNLFNNKTVIENIMLSPVLCAKKDRRKAVVHNMFHKDKLPVHPVKEIKKEAEENAHKLLERIGLEDKADVYPSTLSGGQKQRVA
;
A
#
# COMPACT_ATOMS: atom_id res chain seq x y z
N MET A 1 8.11 -5.68 11.85
CA MET A 1 9.33 -6.43 11.50
C MET A 1 9.09 -7.10 10.16
N ILE A 2 10.08 -7.07 9.27
CA ILE A 2 10.10 -7.78 7.99
C ILE A 2 11.37 -8.63 7.95
N ASP A 3 11.24 -9.93 7.73
CA ASP A 3 12.38 -10.82 7.50
C ASP A 3 12.35 -11.29 6.06
N VAL A 4 13.45 -11.07 5.36
CA VAL A 4 13.68 -11.50 3.98
C VAL A 4 14.66 -12.66 4.01
N ILE A 5 14.26 -13.79 3.43
CA ILE A 5 15.05 -15.03 3.50
C ILE A 5 15.27 -15.57 2.08
N ASP A 6 16.53 -15.61 1.65
CA ASP A 6 16.98 -16.10 0.35
C ASP A 6 16.13 -15.59 -0.83
N LEU A 7 15.79 -14.29 -0.79
CA LEU A 7 14.90 -13.67 -1.78
C LEU A 7 15.56 -13.63 -3.15
N LYS A 8 14.95 -14.30 -4.13
CA LYS A 8 15.40 -14.32 -5.53
C LYS A 8 14.33 -13.80 -6.46
N LYS A 9 14.75 -13.07 -7.48
CA LYS A 9 13.87 -12.63 -8.56
C LYS A 9 14.56 -12.71 -9.90
N ASN A 10 13.94 -13.46 -10.79
CA ASN A 10 14.39 -13.60 -12.17
C ASN A 10 13.32 -13.02 -13.12
N PHE A 11 13.74 -12.45 -14.23
CA PHE A 11 12.92 -12.09 -15.39
C PHE A 11 13.43 -12.86 -16.59
N GLY A 12 12.76 -13.98 -16.92
CA GLY A 12 13.31 -14.97 -17.83
C GLY A 12 14.63 -15.49 -17.31
N ASP A 13 15.67 -15.45 -18.12
CA ASP A 13 17.04 -15.91 -17.77
C ASP A 13 17.85 -14.87 -16.97
N ASN A 14 17.32 -13.67 -16.79
CA ASN A 14 18.05 -12.62 -16.08
C ASN A 14 17.77 -12.66 -14.57
N GLU A 15 18.78 -13.07 -13.80
CA GLU A 15 18.74 -13.03 -12.33
C GLU A 15 18.99 -11.61 -11.81
N VAL A 16 17.95 -10.97 -11.28
CA VAL A 16 18.00 -9.61 -10.76
C VAL A 16 18.27 -9.59 -9.25
N LEU A 17 17.58 -10.44 -8.49
CA LEU A 17 17.84 -10.64 -7.05
C LEU A 17 18.39 -12.06 -6.85
N LYS A 18 19.56 -12.16 -6.17
CA LYS A 18 20.37 -13.38 -6.12
C LYS A 18 20.48 -13.97 -4.69
N GLY A 19 19.38 -13.99 -3.95
CA GLY A 19 19.36 -14.56 -2.60
C GLY A 19 19.64 -13.51 -1.53
N ILE A 20 18.78 -12.50 -1.42
CA ILE A 20 18.90 -11.45 -0.40
C ILE A 20 18.39 -11.98 0.93
N ASN A 21 19.19 -11.79 1.97
CA ASN A 21 18.84 -12.05 3.36
C ASN A 21 18.93 -10.73 4.15
N MET A 22 17.85 -10.34 4.83
CA MET A 22 17.79 -9.09 5.59
C MET A 22 16.66 -9.13 6.61
N THR A 23 16.89 -8.53 7.76
CA THR A 23 15.84 -8.22 8.76
C THR A 23 15.68 -6.72 8.88
N ILE A 24 14.45 -6.23 8.84
CA ILE A 24 14.07 -4.83 9.06
C ILE A 24 13.19 -4.78 10.30
N ASN A 25 13.67 -4.12 11.34
CA ASN A 25 12.94 -3.98 12.60
C ASN A 25 12.04 -2.74 12.60
N LYS A 26 11.15 -2.66 13.57
CA LYS A 26 10.32 -1.48 13.77
C LYS A 26 11.20 -0.27 14.14
N GLY A 27 11.08 0.79 13.36
CA GLY A 27 11.84 2.03 13.55
C GLY A 27 13.13 2.11 12.74
N ASP A 28 13.53 1.04 12.07
CA ASP A 28 14.70 1.08 11.18
C ASP A 28 14.47 1.98 9.98
N ILE A 29 15.51 2.71 9.60
CA ILE A 29 15.59 3.45 8.33
C ILE A 29 16.63 2.74 7.47
N VAL A 30 16.17 2.10 6.41
CA VAL A 30 17.03 1.33 5.50
C VAL A 30 17.21 2.09 4.19
N VAL A 31 18.45 2.29 3.76
CA VAL A 31 18.79 2.91 2.48
C VAL A 31 19.38 1.88 1.55
N VAL A 32 18.77 1.72 0.36
CA VAL A 32 19.23 0.81 -0.70
C VAL A 32 19.97 1.61 -1.76
N ILE A 33 21.28 1.42 -1.85
CA ILE A 33 22.16 2.12 -2.81
C ILE A 33 22.72 1.16 -3.87
N GLY A 34 23.07 1.69 -5.03
CA GLY A 34 23.66 0.93 -6.12
C GLY A 34 23.42 1.61 -7.47
N PRO A 35 24.08 1.15 -8.54
CA PRO A 35 23.93 1.71 -9.89
C PRO A 35 22.52 1.51 -10.45
N SER A 36 22.18 2.23 -11.54
CA SER A 36 20.93 1.99 -12.27
C SER A 36 20.89 0.55 -12.78
N GLY A 37 19.72 -0.09 -12.70
CA GLY A 37 19.55 -1.49 -13.12
C GLY A 37 19.98 -2.53 -12.09
N SER A 38 20.52 -2.18 -10.92
CA SER A 38 20.98 -3.16 -9.91
C SER A 38 19.86 -3.85 -9.10
N GLY A 39 18.61 -3.71 -9.49
CA GLY A 39 17.48 -4.41 -8.83
C GLY A 39 16.86 -3.70 -7.62
N LYS A 40 17.28 -2.46 -7.26
CA LYS A 40 16.74 -1.74 -6.08
C LYS A 40 15.22 -1.62 -6.08
N SER A 41 14.66 -1.16 -7.20
CA SER A 41 13.20 -1.02 -7.35
C SER A 41 12.49 -2.38 -7.38
N THR A 42 13.13 -3.40 -7.94
CA THR A 42 12.64 -4.78 -7.94
C THR A 42 12.57 -5.32 -6.50
N PHE A 43 13.63 -5.10 -5.72
CA PHE A 43 13.66 -5.48 -4.31
C PHE A 43 12.53 -4.82 -3.52
N LEU A 44 12.37 -3.48 -3.63
CA LEU A 44 11.28 -2.76 -2.95
C LEU A 44 9.88 -3.25 -3.39
N ARG A 45 9.70 -3.58 -4.67
CA ARG A 45 8.43 -4.13 -5.17
C ARG A 45 8.18 -5.56 -4.69
N CYS A 46 9.22 -6.35 -4.49
CA CYS A 46 9.10 -7.68 -3.90
C CYS A 46 8.67 -7.59 -2.42
N LEU A 47 9.17 -6.62 -1.64
CA LEU A 47 8.85 -6.48 -0.22
C LEU A 47 7.34 -6.30 0.05
N ASN A 48 6.59 -5.76 -0.89
CA ASN A 48 5.12 -5.65 -0.79
C ASN A 48 4.38 -6.56 -1.79
N CYS A 49 5.10 -7.52 -2.39
CA CYS A 49 4.60 -8.45 -3.40
C CYS A 49 3.87 -7.78 -4.58
N MET A 50 4.25 -6.54 -4.94
CA MET A 50 3.85 -5.94 -6.23
C MET A 50 4.57 -6.63 -7.39
N GLU A 51 5.72 -7.20 -7.08
CA GLU A 51 6.48 -8.11 -7.94
C GLU A 51 6.66 -9.40 -7.15
N ASP A 52 6.10 -10.50 -7.63
CA ASP A 52 6.20 -11.78 -6.94
C ASP A 52 7.65 -12.29 -7.02
N PRO A 53 8.26 -12.69 -5.90
CA PRO A 53 9.58 -13.30 -5.93
C PRO A 53 9.56 -14.63 -6.70
N THR A 54 10.69 -14.98 -7.33
CA THR A 54 10.86 -16.28 -7.98
C THR A 54 11.03 -17.38 -6.93
N SER A 55 11.73 -17.08 -5.83
CA SER A 55 11.87 -17.95 -4.66
C SER A 55 12.30 -17.14 -3.44
N GLY A 56 12.35 -17.81 -2.29
CA GLY A 56 12.61 -17.17 -1.00
C GLY A 56 11.35 -16.85 -0.25
N LYS A 57 11.49 -16.17 0.88
CA LYS A 57 10.37 -15.80 1.77
C LYS A 57 10.43 -14.35 2.17
N ILE A 58 9.27 -13.77 2.41
CA ILE A 58 9.12 -12.42 2.98
C ILE A 58 8.16 -12.55 4.16
N ILE A 59 8.71 -12.59 5.37
CA ILE A 59 7.93 -12.72 6.59
C ILE A 59 7.57 -11.33 7.10
N PHE A 60 6.30 -10.96 7.03
CA PHE A 60 5.76 -9.72 7.56
C PHE A 60 4.81 -10.00 8.72
N GLU A 61 5.13 -9.49 9.91
CA GLU A 61 4.38 -9.76 11.14
C GLU A 61 4.13 -11.27 11.39
N GLY A 62 5.12 -12.11 11.10
CA GLY A 62 5.05 -13.56 11.31
C GLY A 62 4.37 -14.35 10.19
N VAL A 63 3.93 -13.70 9.11
CA VAL A 63 3.27 -14.34 7.97
C VAL A 63 4.17 -14.23 6.74
N ASP A 64 4.38 -15.34 6.04
CA ASP A 64 5.06 -15.34 4.73
C ASP A 64 4.11 -14.78 3.68
N ILE A 65 4.30 -13.49 3.36
CA ILE A 65 3.46 -12.79 2.39
C ILE A 65 3.77 -13.15 0.93
N ALA A 66 4.84 -13.88 0.68
CA ALA A 66 5.18 -14.41 -0.63
C ALA A 66 4.46 -15.75 -0.93
N ASP A 67 3.84 -16.40 0.07
CA ASP A 67 3.05 -17.61 -0.12
C ASP A 67 1.76 -17.28 -0.92
N PRO A 68 1.53 -17.92 -2.09
CA PRO A 68 0.32 -17.70 -2.89
C PRO A 68 -1.00 -17.98 -2.17
N LYS A 69 -0.98 -18.70 -1.06
CA LYS A 69 -2.17 -19.00 -0.24
C LYS A 69 -2.58 -17.81 0.65
N VAL A 70 -1.73 -16.83 0.83
CA VAL A 70 -1.96 -15.65 1.67
C VAL A 70 -2.69 -14.57 0.87
N ASP A 71 -3.78 -14.03 1.41
CA ASP A 71 -4.42 -12.82 0.84
C ASP A 71 -3.54 -11.59 1.12
N ILE A 72 -2.60 -11.33 0.21
CA ILE A 72 -1.65 -10.21 0.32
C ILE A 72 -2.34 -8.85 0.50
N ASN A 73 -3.59 -8.68 0.05
CA ASN A 73 -4.28 -7.41 0.19
C ASN A 73 -4.56 -7.03 1.65
N ILE A 74 -4.64 -8.01 2.55
CA ILE A 74 -4.77 -7.77 4.00
C ILE A 74 -3.49 -7.10 4.52
N HIS A 75 -2.33 -7.60 4.10
CA HIS A 75 -1.01 -7.12 4.54
C HIS A 75 -0.65 -5.78 3.87
N ARG A 76 -0.97 -5.59 2.58
CA ARG A 76 -0.75 -4.33 1.85
C ARG A 76 -1.47 -3.12 2.47
N ARG A 77 -2.55 -3.32 3.21
CA ARG A 77 -3.20 -2.23 3.97
C ARG A 77 -2.31 -1.61 5.05
N LYS A 78 -1.31 -2.36 5.50
CA LYS A 78 -0.33 -1.94 6.52
C LYS A 78 0.98 -1.46 5.92
N MET A 79 1.13 -1.51 4.59
CA MET A 79 2.35 -1.15 3.87
C MET A 79 2.04 0.01 2.91
N GLY A 80 2.70 1.13 3.09
CA GLY A 80 2.69 2.23 2.13
C GLY A 80 3.84 2.09 1.14
N MET A 81 3.64 2.49 -0.11
CA MET A 81 4.69 2.61 -1.11
C MET A 81 4.53 3.93 -1.86
N VAL A 82 5.58 4.75 -1.81
CA VAL A 82 5.64 5.98 -2.60
C VAL A 82 6.44 5.70 -3.86
N PHE A 83 5.82 5.96 -5.02
CA PHE A 83 6.44 5.73 -6.32
C PHE A 83 7.17 6.96 -6.83
N GLN A 84 8.11 6.76 -7.73
CA GLN A 84 8.80 7.83 -8.44
C GLN A 84 7.83 8.67 -9.30
N HIS A 85 6.84 8.03 -9.91
CA HIS A 85 5.68 8.68 -10.50
C HIS A 85 4.58 8.74 -9.45
N PHE A 86 3.92 9.88 -9.32
CA PHE A 86 2.97 10.17 -8.24
C PHE A 86 1.76 9.23 -8.20
N ASN A 87 1.42 8.59 -9.32
CA ASN A 87 0.31 7.63 -9.48
C ASN A 87 -1.06 8.15 -8.99
N LEU A 88 -1.27 9.46 -9.06
CA LEU A 88 -2.55 10.07 -8.76
C LEU A 88 -3.54 9.85 -9.91
N PHE A 89 -4.77 9.58 -9.59
CA PHE A 89 -5.87 9.48 -10.56
C PHE A 89 -6.25 10.88 -11.05
N ASN A 90 -5.92 11.19 -12.30
CA ASN A 90 -6.15 12.52 -12.89
C ASN A 90 -7.63 12.89 -13.04
N ASN A 91 -8.52 11.92 -13.03
CA ASN A 91 -9.98 12.10 -13.08
C ASN A 91 -10.64 12.19 -11.71
N LYS A 92 -9.86 12.34 -10.65
CA LYS A 92 -10.31 12.53 -9.26
C LYS A 92 -9.65 13.75 -8.67
N THR A 93 -10.36 14.44 -7.78
CA THR A 93 -9.78 15.53 -7.00
C THR A 93 -8.72 15.00 -6.02
N VAL A 94 -7.97 15.89 -5.41
CA VAL A 94 -6.94 15.54 -4.42
C VAL A 94 -7.56 14.77 -3.26
N ILE A 95 -8.66 15.27 -2.69
CA ILE A 95 -9.34 14.60 -1.58
C ILE A 95 -9.88 13.23 -1.98
N GLU A 96 -10.44 13.10 -3.19
CA GLU A 96 -10.93 11.81 -3.71
C GLU A 96 -9.79 10.80 -3.93
N ASN A 97 -8.59 11.25 -4.29
CA ASN A 97 -7.41 10.40 -4.38
C ASN A 97 -7.04 9.83 -3.01
N ILE A 98 -6.98 10.68 -1.97
CA ILE A 98 -6.65 10.28 -0.60
C ILE A 98 -7.71 9.32 -0.04
N MET A 99 -8.99 9.60 -0.28
CA MET A 99 -10.12 8.81 0.23
C MET A 99 -10.29 7.47 -0.49
N LEU A 100 -9.73 7.28 -1.68
CA LEU A 100 -10.04 6.15 -2.56
C LEU A 100 -9.79 4.81 -1.87
N SER A 101 -8.57 4.58 -1.39
CA SER A 101 -8.18 3.32 -0.77
C SER A 101 -8.94 3.04 0.55
N PRO A 102 -9.00 3.98 1.52
CA PRO A 102 -9.77 3.78 2.75
C PRO A 102 -11.24 3.41 2.49
N VAL A 103 -11.91 4.13 1.59
CA VAL A 103 -13.33 3.89 1.28
C VAL A 103 -13.52 2.53 0.60
N LEU A 104 -12.64 2.14 -0.33
CA LEU A 104 -12.74 0.83 -1.00
C LEU A 104 -12.51 -0.32 -0.02
N CYS A 105 -11.51 -0.21 0.86
CA CYS A 105 -11.23 -1.21 1.89
C CYS A 105 -12.41 -1.36 2.85
N ALA A 106 -12.92 -0.26 3.41
CA ALA A 106 -14.04 -0.31 4.34
C ALA A 106 -15.34 -0.84 3.70
N LYS A 107 -15.60 -0.52 2.42
CA LYS A 107 -16.72 -1.11 1.67
C LYS A 107 -16.55 -2.62 1.47
N LYS A 108 -15.32 -3.10 1.19
CA LYS A 108 -15.02 -4.54 1.06
C LYS A 108 -15.26 -5.25 2.39
N ASP A 109 -14.80 -4.67 3.50
CA ASP A 109 -14.98 -5.24 4.84
C ASP A 109 -16.45 -5.25 5.24
N ARG A 110 -17.18 -4.16 4.97
CA ARG A 110 -18.63 -4.12 5.15
C ARG A 110 -19.36 -5.24 4.40
N ARG A 111 -19.00 -5.49 3.14
CA ARG A 111 -19.59 -6.60 2.35
C ARG A 111 -19.31 -7.96 2.99
N LYS A 112 -18.06 -8.19 3.43
CA LYS A 112 -17.68 -9.42 4.14
C LYS A 112 -18.49 -9.57 5.44
N ALA A 113 -18.63 -8.50 6.22
CA ALA A 113 -19.42 -8.51 7.46
C ALA A 113 -20.90 -8.78 7.21
N VAL A 114 -21.50 -8.19 6.18
CA VAL A 114 -22.91 -8.46 5.80
C VAL A 114 -23.10 -9.93 5.45
N VAL A 115 -22.23 -10.50 4.61
CA VAL A 115 -22.31 -11.93 4.22
C VAL A 115 -22.09 -12.82 5.44
N HIS A 116 -21.09 -12.55 6.29
CA HIS A 116 -20.87 -13.28 7.52
C HIS A 116 -22.13 -13.28 8.40
N ASN A 117 -22.74 -12.10 8.57
CA ASN A 117 -23.93 -11.92 9.41
C ASN A 117 -25.18 -12.66 8.88
N MET A 118 -25.20 -13.09 7.62
CA MET A 118 -26.29 -13.92 7.10
C MET A 118 -26.19 -15.38 7.54
N PHE A 119 -24.97 -15.88 7.74
CA PHE A 119 -24.72 -17.31 7.98
C PHE A 119 -24.25 -17.63 9.40
N HIS A 120 -23.83 -16.65 10.20
CA HIS A 120 -23.26 -16.85 11.52
C HIS A 120 -24.07 -16.13 12.60
N LYS A 121 -24.06 -16.69 13.83
CA LYS A 121 -24.76 -16.10 15.00
C LYS A 121 -23.99 -14.94 15.61
N ASP A 122 -22.66 -15.01 15.58
CA ASP A 122 -21.74 -13.96 15.99
C ASP A 122 -21.75 -12.84 14.94
N LYS A 123 -22.37 -11.70 15.29
CA LYS A 123 -22.54 -10.59 14.34
C LYS A 123 -21.33 -9.66 14.33
N LEU A 124 -20.81 -9.39 13.14
CA LEU A 124 -19.78 -8.38 12.91
C LEU A 124 -20.41 -6.99 12.72
N PRO A 125 -19.72 -5.92 13.14
CA PRO A 125 -20.21 -4.56 12.95
C PRO A 125 -20.32 -4.21 11.47
N VAL A 126 -21.43 -3.57 11.08
CA VAL A 126 -21.69 -3.13 9.71
C VAL A 126 -21.92 -1.61 9.71
N HIS A 127 -20.90 -0.85 9.35
CA HIS A 127 -20.99 0.60 9.27
C HIS A 127 -21.72 1.05 8.00
N PRO A 128 -22.61 2.05 8.07
CA PRO A 128 -23.25 2.65 6.90
C PRO A 128 -22.21 3.25 5.94
N VAL A 129 -22.46 3.16 4.64
CA VAL A 129 -21.54 3.70 3.62
C VAL A 129 -21.33 5.21 3.79
N LYS A 130 -22.37 5.93 4.27
CA LYS A 130 -22.30 7.37 4.54
C LYS A 130 -21.29 7.68 5.64
N GLU A 131 -21.29 6.92 6.72
CA GLU A 131 -20.32 7.07 7.82
C GLU A 131 -18.89 6.76 7.37
N ILE A 132 -18.70 5.67 6.62
CA ILE A 132 -17.39 5.31 6.04
C ILE A 132 -16.82 6.46 5.20
N LYS A 133 -17.66 7.08 4.37
CA LYS A 133 -17.22 8.22 3.55
C LYS A 133 -16.88 9.44 4.39
N LYS A 134 -17.73 9.76 5.37
CA LYS A 134 -17.53 10.92 6.26
C LYS A 134 -16.23 10.79 7.05
N GLU A 135 -15.98 9.63 7.63
CA GLU A 135 -14.72 9.35 8.36
C GLU A 135 -13.49 9.45 7.45
N ALA A 136 -13.58 8.92 6.23
CA ALA A 136 -12.49 9.01 5.26
C ALA A 136 -12.22 10.47 4.84
N GLU A 137 -13.27 11.28 4.69
CA GLU A 137 -13.17 12.69 4.34
C GLU A 137 -12.53 13.50 5.47
N GLU A 138 -12.99 13.32 6.70
CA GLU A 138 -12.41 13.97 7.88
C GLU A 138 -10.91 13.63 8.04
N ASN A 139 -10.55 12.38 7.83
CA ASN A 139 -9.14 11.95 7.87
C ASN A 139 -8.33 12.53 6.71
N ALA A 140 -8.90 12.61 5.51
CA ALA A 140 -8.25 13.21 4.35
C ALA A 140 -7.95 14.70 4.58
N HIS A 141 -8.90 15.45 5.16
CA HIS A 141 -8.68 16.87 5.51
C HIS A 141 -7.54 17.02 6.53
N LYS A 142 -7.51 16.21 7.59
CA LYS A 142 -6.40 16.21 8.57
C LYS A 142 -5.04 15.92 7.93
N LEU A 143 -5.00 15.01 6.96
CA LEU A 143 -3.76 14.73 6.22
C LEU A 143 -3.33 15.91 5.35
N LEU A 144 -4.28 16.54 4.64
CA LEU A 144 -4.02 17.73 3.83
C LEU A 144 -3.50 18.89 4.68
N GLU A 145 -4.08 19.13 5.86
CA GLU A 145 -3.60 20.09 6.84
C GLU A 145 -2.13 19.84 7.22
N ARG A 146 -1.79 18.59 7.55
CA ARG A 146 -0.41 18.22 7.92
C ARG A 146 0.62 18.48 6.83
N ILE A 147 0.21 18.44 5.57
CA ILE A 147 1.10 18.67 4.42
C ILE A 147 0.95 20.07 3.81
N GLY A 148 0.13 20.96 4.43
CA GLY A 148 -0.09 22.35 4.00
C GLY A 148 -0.72 22.45 2.62
N LEU A 149 -1.78 21.67 2.37
CA LEU A 149 -2.52 21.60 1.10
C LEU A 149 -4.04 21.61 1.30
N GLU A 150 -4.54 22.19 2.38
CA GLU A 150 -5.99 22.26 2.70
C GLU A 150 -6.80 22.94 1.60
N ASP A 151 -6.23 24.00 1.04
CA ASP A 151 -6.82 24.79 -0.05
C ASP A 151 -6.84 24.04 -1.40
N LYS A 152 -6.23 22.87 -1.48
CA LYS A 152 -6.12 22.04 -2.68
C LYS A 152 -7.01 20.78 -2.65
N ALA A 153 -7.88 20.63 -1.66
CA ALA A 153 -8.70 19.43 -1.51
C ALA A 153 -9.52 19.11 -2.77
N ASP A 154 -10.19 20.11 -3.34
CA ASP A 154 -11.15 19.95 -4.43
C ASP A 154 -10.56 20.16 -5.83
N VAL A 155 -9.24 20.40 -5.94
CA VAL A 155 -8.61 20.57 -7.25
C VAL A 155 -8.14 19.24 -7.82
N TYR A 156 -7.93 19.19 -9.13
CA TYR A 156 -7.42 17.99 -9.82
C TYR A 156 -5.89 17.97 -9.79
N PRO A 157 -5.27 16.76 -9.81
CA PRO A 157 -3.82 16.62 -9.81
C PRO A 157 -3.09 17.40 -10.94
N SER A 158 -3.75 17.65 -12.08
CA SER A 158 -3.18 18.41 -13.18
C SER A 158 -2.77 19.84 -12.81
N THR A 159 -3.43 20.44 -11.82
CA THR A 159 -3.17 21.80 -11.35
C THR A 159 -2.07 21.90 -10.28
N LEU A 160 -1.63 20.77 -9.75
CA LEU A 160 -0.61 20.70 -8.71
C LEU A 160 0.81 20.75 -9.30
N SER A 161 1.73 21.41 -8.58
CA SER A 161 3.16 21.29 -8.85
C SER A 161 3.68 19.87 -8.54
N GLY A 162 4.85 19.52 -9.07
CA GLY A 162 5.48 18.21 -8.81
C GLY A 162 5.67 17.93 -7.33
N GLY A 163 6.14 18.91 -6.55
CA GLY A 163 6.30 18.77 -5.10
C GLY A 163 4.98 18.63 -4.35
N GLN A 164 3.90 19.28 -4.81
CA GLN A 164 2.57 19.09 -4.25
C GLN A 164 2.03 17.68 -4.55
N LYS A 165 2.17 17.20 -5.81
CA LYS A 165 1.80 15.82 -6.18
C LYS A 165 2.54 14.78 -5.34
N GLN A 166 3.84 15.00 -5.07
CA GLN A 166 4.64 14.11 -4.25
C GLN A 166 4.16 14.05 -2.80
N ARG A 167 3.69 15.17 -2.24
CA ARG A 167 3.13 15.20 -0.88
C ARG A 167 1.76 14.55 -0.78
N VAL A 168 0.98 14.55 -1.86
CA VAL A 168 -0.35 13.91 -1.90
C VAL A 168 -0.24 12.39 -2.14
N ALA A 169 0.80 11.93 -2.85
CA ALA A 169 1.04 10.52 -3.18
C ALA A 169 1.55 9.74 -1.98
#